data_01b86b9fed1ce4c9fecf699fb948029f
#
_entry.id   01b86b9fed1ce4c9fecf699fb948029f
#
_cell.length_a   1.000
_cell.length_b   1.000
_cell.length_c   1.000
_cell.angle_alpha   90.00
_cell.angle_beta   90.00
_cell.angle_gamma   90.00
#
_symmetry.space_group_name_H-M   'P 1'
#
loop_
_entity.id
_entity.type
_entity.pdbx_description
1 polymer ?
#
loop_
_entity_poly.entity_id
_entity_poly.type
_entity_poly.pdbx_seq_one_letter_code
_entity_poly.pdbx_strand_id
1 'polypeptide(L)'
;MTKHPGTNPGPFSTTVSGIEEQYILLSESYCYPRGGGQPGDKGVFSLNSRAIPFGEVLGGDIIRHPVQTPDEFSIGDHVMCEIDSEVRNRHAKMHTAQHIVSAMADDLWGAETVGNQISTHYTRIDLLFENRAVYDSGTLEEEVNSIISNNTDVLVHDWTRERILEHEQMRHTKFMDRIPSSIPSLRVVEVDGVDLCPCAGTHVSNTLDLESISITNVKSKGAGKYRITYQFESELE
;
A
#
# COMPACT_ATOMS: atom_id res chain seq x y z
N MET A 1 3.39 -14.05 -10.82
CA MET A 1 3.49 -13.64 -9.40
C MET A 1 4.07 -12.23 -9.35
N THR A 2 3.46 -11.32 -8.58
CA THR A 2 4.01 -9.96 -8.41
C THR A 2 5.26 -10.05 -7.56
N LYS A 3 6.37 -9.55 -8.06
CA LYS A 3 7.66 -9.54 -7.35
C LYS A 3 8.13 -8.11 -7.06
N HIS A 4 7.21 -7.24 -6.57
CA HIS A 4 7.63 -5.86 -6.30
C HIS A 4 8.69 -5.82 -5.19
N PRO A 5 9.88 -5.27 -5.46
CA PRO A 5 11.00 -5.29 -4.52
C PRO A 5 10.94 -4.16 -3.48
N GLY A 6 9.76 -3.65 -3.17
CA GLY A 6 9.59 -2.55 -2.23
C GLY A 6 9.39 -1.18 -2.90
N THR A 7 9.92 -0.12 -2.29
CA THR A 7 9.59 1.27 -2.63
C THR A 7 10.12 1.70 -3.99
N ASN A 8 11.35 1.35 -4.31
CA ASN A 8 12.02 1.79 -5.55
C ASN A 8 12.68 0.60 -6.28
N PRO A 9 11.94 -0.10 -7.15
CA PRO A 9 12.44 -1.30 -7.83
C PRO A 9 13.54 -1.02 -8.88
N GLY A 10 13.67 0.20 -9.35
CA GLY A 10 14.48 0.52 -10.52
C GLY A 10 13.90 -0.03 -11.83
N PRO A 11 14.43 0.38 -12.99
CA PRO A 11 14.05 -0.17 -14.29
C PRO A 11 14.40 -1.66 -14.41
N PHE A 12 13.54 -2.45 -15.07
CA PHE A 12 13.78 -3.87 -15.30
C PHE A 12 13.43 -4.30 -16.73
N SER A 13 14.22 -5.23 -17.27
CA SER A 13 13.96 -5.84 -18.58
C SER A 13 13.02 -7.04 -18.43
N THR A 14 12.07 -7.16 -19.35
CA THR A 14 11.12 -8.27 -19.39
C THR A 14 10.67 -8.53 -20.83
N THR A 15 9.83 -9.55 -21.02
CA THR A 15 9.30 -9.93 -22.33
C THR A 15 7.78 -9.85 -22.33
N VAL A 16 7.20 -9.36 -23.42
CA VAL A 16 5.74 -9.40 -23.63
C VAL A 16 5.30 -10.85 -23.79
N SER A 17 4.52 -11.35 -22.84
CA SER A 17 4.00 -12.73 -22.83
C SER A 17 2.60 -12.85 -23.41
N GLY A 18 1.87 -11.74 -23.53
CA GLY A 18 0.53 -11.69 -24.07
C GLY A 18 0.03 -10.27 -24.27
N ILE A 19 -1.00 -10.15 -25.11
CA ILE A 19 -1.72 -8.89 -25.36
C ILE A 19 -3.21 -9.21 -25.26
N GLU A 20 -3.92 -8.51 -24.37
CA GLU A 20 -5.36 -8.66 -24.14
C GLU A 20 -6.02 -7.28 -24.28
N GLU A 21 -6.72 -7.03 -25.41
CA GLU A 21 -7.33 -5.74 -25.70
C GLU A 21 -6.32 -4.59 -25.54
N GLN A 22 -6.47 -3.76 -24.49
CA GLN A 22 -5.58 -2.63 -24.16
C GLN A 22 -4.48 -2.99 -23.14
N TYR A 23 -4.32 -4.27 -22.78
CA TYR A 23 -3.40 -4.69 -21.72
C TYR A 23 -2.22 -5.46 -22.29
N ILE A 24 -1.03 -5.07 -21.83
CA ILE A 24 0.19 -5.83 -22.06
C ILE A 24 0.45 -6.72 -20.85
N LEU A 25 0.67 -8.00 -21.11
CA LEU A 25 1.06 -9.01 -20.14
C LEU A 25 2.56 -9.25 -20.27
N LEU A 26 3.23 -9.34 -19.13
CA LEU A 26 4.67 -9.52 -19.07
C LEU A 26 5.01 -10.91 -18.50
N SER A 27 6.12 -11.49 -18.94
CA SER A 27 6.63 -12.74 -18.39
C SER A 27 7.02 -12.59 -16.91
N GLU A 28 7.50 -11.42 -16.53
CA GLU A 28 7.82 -11.04 -15.15
C GLU A 28 7.50 -9.55 -14.94
N SER A 29 6.91 -9.21 -13.81
CA SER A 29 6.60 -7.82 -13.46
C SER A 29 6.93 -7.53 -12.00
N TYR A 30 7.59 -6.40 -11.78
CA TYR A 30 7.83 -5.82 -10.45
C TYR A 30 6.85 -4.68 -10.13
N CYS A 31 5.89 -4.41 -11.01
CA CYS A 31 4.85 -3.43 -10.76
C CYS A 31 3.91 -3.92 -9.65
N TYR A 32 3.54 -3.01 -8.76
CA TYR A 32 2.48 -3.25 -7.79
C TYR A 32 1.12 -3.09 -8.48
N PRO A 33 0.27 -4.12 -8.51
CA PRO A 33 -1.08 -3.99 -9.03
C PRO A 33 -2.00 -3.38 -7.97
N ARG A 34 -3.03 -2.64 -8.39
CA ARG A 34 -4.05 -2.09 -7.50
C ARG A 34 -4.56 -3.13 -6.52
N GLY A 35 -4.51 -2.83 -5.21
CA GLY A 35 -5.00 -3.72 -4.18
C GLY A 35 -4.83 -3.13 -2.77
N GLY A 36 -5.52 -3.69 -1.77
CA GLY A 36 -5.37 -3.28 -0.37
C GLY A 36 -5.60 -1.79 -0.07
N GLY A 37 -6.38 -1.09 -0.92
CA GLY A 37 -6.59 0.35 -0.81
C GLY A 37 -5.49 1.20 -1.48
N GLN A 38 -4.40 0.60 -1.96
CA GLN A 38 -3.32 1.28 -2.67
C GLN A 38 -3.56 1.22 -4.19
N PRO A 39 -3.39 2.34 -4.93
CA PRO A 39 -3.39 2.35 -6.39
C PRO A 39 -2.24 1.50 -6.97
N GLY A 40 -2.48 0.97 -8.17
CA GLY A 40 -1.43 0.29 -8.93
C GLY A 40 -0.38 1.26 -9.47
N ASP A 41 0.79 0.72 -9.77
CA ASP A 41 1.84 1.50 -10.41
C ASP A 41 1.44 1.99 -11.79
N LYS A 42 2.12 3.03 -12.23
CA LYS A 42 2.15 3.55 -13.59
C LYS A 42 3.60 3.65 -14.04
N GLY A 43 3.82 3.82 -15.32
CA GLY A 43 5.18 3.98 -15.80
C GLY A 43 5.27 4.01 -17.31
N VAL A 44 6.45 3.60 -17.81
CA VAL A 44 6.78 3.65 -19.24
C VAL A 44 7.45 2.35 -19.67
N PHE A 45 7.04 1.83 -20.81
CA PHE A 45 7.77 0.81 -21.54
C PHE A 45 8.70 1.46 -22.57
N SER A 46 9.94 1.05 -22.60
CA SER A 46 10.85 1.36 -23.71
C SER A 46 10.92 0.16 -24.66
N LEU A 47 10.42 0.36 -25.89
CA LEU A 47 10.41 -0.62 -26.98
C LEU A 47 10.99 0.02 -28.23
N ASN A 48 12.07 -0.53 -28.79
CA ASN A 48 12.70 -0.04 -30.03
C ASN A 48 13.01 1.47 -30.00
N SER A 49 13.55 1.97 -28.88
CA SER A 49 13.84 3.40 -28.63
C SER A 49 12.60 4.30 -28.55
N ARG A 50 11.41 3.75 -28.46
CA ARG A 50 10.17 4.47 -28.22
C ARG A 50 9.73 4.31 -26.76
N ALA A 51 9.27 5.39 -26.17
CA ALA A 51 8.67 5.40 -24.82
C ALA A 51 7.15 5.30 -24.93
N ILE A 52 6.55 4.25 -24.39
CA ILE A 52 5.11 3.99 -24.44
C ILE A 52 4.59 3.96 -23.00
N PRO A 53 3.80 4.97 -22.57
CA PRO A 53 3.26 5.02 -21.24
C PRO A 53 2.27 3.88 -20.96
N PHE A 54 2.33 3.31 -19.75
CA PHE A 54 1.27 2.45 -19.25
C PHE A 54 0.58 3.10 -18.05
N GLY A 55 -0.72 2.88 -17.97
CA GLY A 55 -1.58 3.39 -16.89
C GLY A 55 -1.52 2.51 -15.64
N GLU A 56 -2.48 2.71 -14.74
CA GLU A 56 -2.55 2.00 -13.47
C GLU A 56 -2.65 0.48 -13.66
N VAL A 57 -1.65 -0.23 -13.13
CA VAL A 57 -1.53 -1.69 -13.24
C VAL A 57 -2.62 -2.38 -12.43
N LEU A 58 -3.27 -3.36 -13.04
CA LEU A 58 -4.35 -4.13 -12.45
C LEU A 58 -3.88 -5.55 -12.08
N GLY A 59 -4.37 -6.04 -10.95
CA GLY A 59 -4.12 -7.39 -10.46
C GLY A 59 -5.20 -8.38 -10.88
N GLY A 60 -5.08 -9.56 -10.33
CA GLY A 60 -5.90 -10.75 -10.57
C GLY A 60 -4.99 -11.96 -10.68
N ASP A 61 -5.41 -12.98 -11.43
CA ASP A 61 -4.56 -14.14 -11.73
C ASP A 61 -3.32 -13.74 -12.54
N ILE A 62 -3.44 -12.69 -13.34
CA ILE A 62 -2.39 -12.13 -14.19
C ILE A 62 -2.31 -10.62 -13.98
N ILE A 63 -1.09 -10.07 -13.99
CA ILE A 63 -0.86 -8.63 -13.91
C ILE A 63 -1.05 -8.01 -15.29
N ARG A 64 -1.89 -6.97 -15.37
CA ARG A 64 -2.28 -6.27 -16.60
C ARG A 64 -1.77 -4.84 -16.60
N HIS A 65 -1.02 -4.47 -17.63
CA HIS A 65 -0.46 -3.13 -17.83
C HIS A 65 -1.26 -2.43 -18.94
N PRO A 66 -2.16 -1.49 -18.64
CA PRO A 66 -2.97 -0.83 -19.66
C PRO A 66 -2.14 0.17 -20.47
N VAL A 67 -2.24 0.09 -21.79
CA VAL A 67 -1.59 1.00 -22.74
C VAL A 67 -2.64 1.56 -23.72
N GLN A 68 -2.33 2.72 -24.34
CA GLN A 68 -3.21 3.31 -25.36
C GLN A 68 -2.97 2.71 -26.76
N THR A 69 -1.79 2.19 -27.01
CA THR A 69 -1.35 1.68 -28.31
C THR A 69 -0.88 0.23 -28.23
N PRO A 70 -1.76 -0.74 -27.92
CA PRO A 70 -1.37 -2.15 -27.79
C PRO A 70 -0.82 -2.73 -29.11
N ASP A 71 -1.25 -2.22 -30.26
CA ASP A 71 -0.80 -2.65 -31.59
C ASP A 71 0.70 -2.37 -31.88
N GLU A 72 1.35 -1.57 -31.04
CA GLU A 72 2.79 -1.35 -31.12
C GLU A 72 3.62 -2.50 -30.54
N PHE A 73 2.96 -3.44 -29.83
CA PHE A 73 3.60 -4.58 -29.20
C PHE A 73 3.33 -5.88 -29.94
N SER A 74 4.28 -6.79 -29.87
CA SER A 74 4.15 -8.18 -30.30
C SER A 74 4.54 -9.14 -29.17
N ILE A 75 3.91 -10.30 -29.11
CA ILE A 75 4.33 -11.34 -28.16
C ILE A 75 5.78 -11.74 -28.48
N GLY A 76 6.62 -11.75 -27.46
CA GLY A 76 8.05 -11.98 -27.58
C GLY A 76 8.91 -10.71 -27.62
N ASP A 77 8.31 -9.52 -27.70
CA ASP A 77 9.07 -8.28 -27.63
C ASP A 77 9.79 -8.13 -26.29
N HIS A 78 11.06 -7.72 -26.35
CA HIS A 78 11.83 -7.34 -25.18
C HIS A 78 11.58 -5.87 -24.86
N VAL A 79 11.13 -5.59 -23.66
CA VAL A 79 10.83 -4.24 -23.18
C VAL A 79 11.61 -3.93 -21.91
N MET A 80 12.05 -2.67 -21.79
CA MET A 80 12.46 -2.11 -20.51
C MET A 80 11.23 -1.48 -19.86
N CYS A 81 10.91 -1.88 -18.65
CA CYS A 81 9.83 -1.32 -17.85
C CYS A 81 10.41 -0.40 -16.78
N GLU A 82 9.96 0.84 -16.77
CA GLU A 82 10.33 1.85 -15.77
C GLU A 82 9.06 2.31 -15.05
N ILE A 83 9.01 2.07 -13.74
CA ILE A 83 7.91 2.48 -12.88
C ILE A 83 8.10 3.95 -12.52
N ASP A 84 7.00 4.71 -12.43
CA ASP A 84 7.01 6.05 -11.82
C ASP A 84 7.39 5.92 -10.34
N SER A 85 8.68 6.06 -10.07
CA SER A 85 9.26 5.84 -8.73
C SER A 85 8.85 6.91 -7.73
N GLU A 86 8.54 8.12 -8.19
CA GLU A 86 8.07 9.21 -7.33
C GLU A 86 6.67 8.90 -6.79
N VAL A 87 5.74 8.55 -7.68
CA VAL A 87 4.37 8.13 -7.32
C VAL A 87 4.40 6.88 -6.46
N ARG A 88 5.22 5.88 -6.83
CA ARG A 88 5.39 4.65 -6.06
C ARG A 88 5.89 4.90 -4.64
N ASN A 89 6.91 5.75 -4.50
CA ASN A 89 7.47 6.14 -3.21
C ASN A 89 6.42 6.88 -2.35
N ARG A 90 5.66 7.78 -2.96
CA ARG A 90 4.59 8.50 -2.27
C ARG A 90 3.50 7.57 -1.74
N HIS A 91 3.07 6.58 -2.53
CA HIS A 91 2.14 5.56 -2.08
C HIS A 91 2.72 4.71 -0.93
N ALA A 92 4.00 4.34 -0.98
CA ALA A 92 4.65 3.57 0.06
C ALA A 92 4.71 4.34 1.39
N LYS A 93 5.05 5.63 1.36
CA LYS A 93 5.02 6.52 2.52
C LYS A 93 3.61 6.61 3.11
N MET A 94 2.60 6.92 2.29
CA MET A 94 1.20 7.03 2.72
C MET A 94 0.65 5.72 3.26
N HIS A 95 1.08 4.58 2.73
CA HIS A 95 0.66 3.27 3.20
C HIS A 95 1.28 2.92 4.56
N THR A 96 2.56 3.22 4.74
CA THR A 96 3.22 3.02 6.04
C THR A 96 2.60 3.91 7.11
N ALA A 97 2.35 5.19 6.82
CA ALA A 97 1.64 6.08 7.72
C ALA A 97 0.24 5.54 8.08
N GLN A 98 -0.47 4.91 7.11
CA GLN A 98 -1.79 4.30 7.37
C GLN A 98 -1.73 3.15 8.37
N HIS A 99 -0.68 2.31 8.32
CA HIS A 99 -0.45 1.26 9.32
C HIS A 99 -0.28 1.87 10.72
N ILE A 100 0.53 2.92 10.86
CA ILE A 100 0.75 3.60 12.15
C ILE A 100 -0.57 4.23 12.65
N VAL A 101 -1.32 4.92 11.78
CA VAL A 101 -2.64 5.51 12.15
C VAL A 101 -3.60 4.43 12.62
N SER A 102 -3.63 3.27 11.95
CA SER A 102 -4.49 2.14 12.34
C SER A 102 -4.11 1.60 13.72
N ALA A 103 -2.82 1.40 13.95
CA ALA A 103 -2.30 0.87 15.20
C ALA A 103 -2.57 1.83 16.37
N MET A 104 -2.28 3.11 16.21
CA MET A 104 -2.52 4.11 17.28
C MET A 104 -4.01 4.27 17.58
N ALA A 105 -4.89 4.23 16.58
CA ALA A 105 -6.32 4.29 16.81
C ALA A 105 -6.86 3.06 17.58
N ASP A 106 -6.28 1.89 17.33
CA ASP A 106 -6.60 0.68 18.10
C ASP A 106 -6.07 0.76 19.54
N ASP A 107 -4.79 1.16 19.72
CA ASP A 107 -4.17 1.29 21.04
C ASP A 107 -4.88 2.33 21.93
N LEU A 108 -5.23 3.48 21.37
CA LEU A 108 -5.88 4.55 22.12
C LEU A 108 -7.33 4.24 22.46
N TRP A 109 -8.07 3.58 21.57
CA TRP A 109 -9.53 3.51 21.70
C TRP A 109 -10.15 2.17 21.30
N GLY A 110 -9.37 1.14 20.95
CA GLY A 110 -9.87 -0.12 20.42
C GLY A 110 -10.58 0.05 19.07
N ALA A 111 -10.19 1.08 18.28
CA ALA A 111 -10.86 1.39 17.03
C ALA A 111 -10.39 0.49 15.90
N GLU A 112 -11.30 -0.26 15.29
CA GLU A 112 -11.01 -1.19 14.19
C GLU A 112 -10.96 -0.45 12.85
N THR A 113 -9.91 -0.67 12.05
CA THR A 113 -9.85 -0.24 10.66
C THR A 113 -10.77 -1.10 9.80
N VAL A 114 -11.80 -0.49 9.20
CA VAL A 114 -12.79 -1.17 8.37
C VAL A 114 -12.75 -0.77 6.90
N GLY A 115 -11.86 0.14 6.53
CA GLY A 115 -11.63 0.55 5.15
C GLY A 115 -10.53 1.59 5.05
N ASN A 116 -9.86 1.62 3.90
CA ASN A 116 -8.84 2.60 3.56
C ASN A 116 -8.86 2.95 2.09
N GLN A 117 -8.27 4.08 1.77
CA GLN A 117 -7.92 4.48 0.40
C GLN A 117 -6.68 5.35 0.45
N ILE A 118 -5.63 4.87 -0.19
CA ILE A 118 -4.34 5.56 -0.31
C ILE A 118 -4.31 6.34 -1.62
N SER A 119 -3.76 7.54 -1.59
CA SER A 119 -3.43 8.31 -2.80
C SER A 119 -2.06 8.99 -2.64
N THR A 120 -1.62 9.72 -3.63
CA THR A 120 -0.35 10.46 -3.58
C THR A 120 -0.40 11.66 -2.64
N HIS A 121 -1.55 12.29 -2.45
CA HIS A 121 -1.69 13.54 -1.71
C HIS A 121 -2.38 13.38 -0.35
N TYR A 122 -3.24 12.37 -0.21
CA TYR A 122 -3.96 12.11 1.04
C TYR A 122 -4.23 10.62 1.21
N THR A 123 -4.45 10.22 2.43
CA THR A 123 -5.00 8.90 2.75
C THR A 123 -6.30 9.06 3.53
N ARG A 124 -7.24 8.19 3.21
CA ARG A 124 -8.53 8.10 3.86
C ARG A 124 -8.65 6.76 4.56
N ILE A 125 -9.03 6.79 5.84
CA ILE A 125 -9.23 5.60 6.66
C ILE A 125 -10.61 5.64 7.32
N ASP A 126 -11.31 4.52 7.35
CA ASP A 126 -12.58 4.36 8.05
C ASP A 126 -12.31 3.56 9.33
N LEU A 127 -12.48 4.19 10.48
CA LEU A 127 -12.32 3.61 11.81
C LEU A 127 -13.69 3.34 12.45
N LEU A 128 -13.87 2.14 12.98
CA LEU A 128 -15.06 1.71 13.71
C LEU A 128 -14.77 1.73 15.21
N PHE A 129 -15.53 2.49 15.95
CA PHE A 129 -15.43 2.64 17.40
C PHE A 129 -16.62 1.98 18.10
N GLU A 130 -16.40 1.38 19.26
CA GLU A 130 -17.47 1.04 20.19
C GLU A 130 -18.11 2.31 20.78
N ASN A 131 -17.27 3.27 21.19
CA ASN A 131 -17.69 4.58 21.68
C ASN A 131 -16.97 5.70 20.95
N ARG A 132 -17.62 6.37 20.01
CA ARG A 132 -17.03 7.47 19.22
C ARG A 132 -16.74 8.73 20.03
N ALA A 133 -17.31 8.90 21.22
CA ALA A 133 -17.13 10.10 22.03
C ALA A 133 -15.70 10.24 22.57
N VAL A 134 -14.93 9.15 22.58
CA VAL A 134 -13.53 9.16 23.04
C VAL A 134 -12.53 9.64 21.99
N TYR A 135 -12.96 9.73 20.72
CA TYR A 135 -12.06 10.11 19.62
C TYR A 135 -11.64 11.57 19.71
N ASP A 136 -10.34 11.79 19.67
CA ASP A 136 -9.69 13.10 19.55
C ASP A 136 -8.65 13.10 18.45
N SER A 137 -8.78 14.02 17.47
CA SER A 137 -7.89 14.05 16.31
C SER A 137 -6.50 14.56 16.66
N GLY A 138 -6.38 15.48 17.61
CA GLY A 138 -5.09 16.02 18.05
C GLY A 138 -4.24 14.93 18.73
N THR A 139 -4.85 14.17 19.64
CA THR A 139 -4.20 13.03 20.30
C THR A 139 -3.71 12.00 19.28
N LEU A 140 -4.55 11.62 18.29
CA LEU A 140 -4.14 10.67 17.27
C LEU A 140 -2.97 11.19 16.43
N GLU A 141 -3.02 12.45 16.03
CA GLU A 141 -1.97 13.12 15.24
C GLU A 141 -0.65 13.18 16.00
N GLU A 142 -0.67 13.56 17.28
CA GLU A 142 0.51 13.62 18.15
C GLU A 142 1.17 12.25 18.30
N GLU A 143 0.40 11.21 18.61
CA GLU A 143 0.92 9.84 18.79
C GLU A 143 1.51 9.28 17.50
N VAL A 144 0.82 9.45 16.37
CA VAL A 144 1.31 9.02 15.06
C VAL A 144 2.62 9.72 14.70
N ASN A 145 2.70 11.05 14.89
CA ASN A 145 3.90 11.83 14.58
C ASN A 145 5.06 11.51 15.54
N SER A 146 4.77 11.14 16.79
CA SER A 146 5.76 10.61 17.72
C SER A 146 6.41 9.32 17.18
N ILE A 147 5.61 8.36 16.69
CA ILE A 147 6.13 7.13 16.06
C ILE A 147 6.94 7.44 14.79
N ILE A 148 6.44 8.34 13.94
CA ILE A 148 7.15 8.75 12.72
C ILE A 148 8.57 9.27 13.04
N SER A 149 8.72 10.03 14.10
CA SER A 149 10.01 10.62 14.50
C SER A 149 10.95 9.67 15.25
N ASN A 150 10.48 8.49 15.67
CA ASN A 150 11.24 7.58 16.53
C ASN A 150 12.25 6.68 15.82
N ASN A 151 12.50 6.85 14.51
CA ASN A 151 13.44 6.02 13.75
C ASN A 151 13.14 4.51 13.85
N THR A 152 11.89 4.15 13.63
CA THR A 152 11.41 2.78 13.74
C THR A 152 11.57 2.03 12.41
N ASP A 153 12.11 0.83 12.46
CA ASP A 153 12.26 -0.01 11.26
C ASP A 153 10.92 -0.55 10.77
N VAL A 154 10.80 -0.64 9.44
CA VAL A 154 9.66 -1.25 8.77
C VAL A 154 10.12 -2.50 8.04
N LEU A 155 9.76 -3.65 8.57
CA LEU A 155 10.26 -4.95 8.16
C LEU A 155 9.19 -5.68 7.32
N VAL A 156 9.66 -6.51 6.40
CA VAL A 156 8.80 -7.36 5.56
C VAL A 156 9.18 -8.82 5.76
N HIS A 157 8.19 -9.62 6.09
CA HIS A 157 8.37 -11.05 6.36
C HIS A 157 7.45 -11.91 5.50
N ASP A 158 7.87 -13.16 5.28
CA ASP A 158 7.01 -14.25 4.81
C ASP A 158 6.83 -15.24 5.97
N TRP A 159 5.69 -15.16 6.64
CA TRP A 159 5.40 -15.98 7.82
C TRP A 159 4.22 -16.91 7.63
N THR A 160 4.23 -18.02 8.35
CA THR A 160 3.05 -18.89 8.45
C THR A 160 1.93 -18.18 9.22
N ARG A 161 0.70 -18.59 8.98
CA ARG A 161 -0.48 -18.05 9.67
C ARG A 161 -0.35 -18.18 11.20
N GLU A 162 0.14 -19.33 11.67
CA GLU A 162 0.34 -19.62 13.09
C GLU A 162 1.29 -18.60 13.72
N ARG A 163 2.46 -18.37 13.10
CA ARG A 163 3.44 -17.41 13.58
C ARG A 163 2.88 -15.99 13.63
N ILE A 164 2.06 -15.62 12.66
CA ILE A 164 1.43 -14.28 12.62
C ILE A 164 0.46 -14.14 13.79
N LEU A 165 -0.39 -15.13 14.01
CA LEU A 165 -1.43 -15.07 15.05
C LEU A 165 -0.87 -15.13 16.48
N GLU A 166 0.33 -15.71 16.66
CA GLU A 166 1.02 -15.78 17.95
C GLU A 166 1.82 -14.51 18.28
N HIS A 167 1.97 -13.59 17.33
CA HIS A 167 2.76 -12.39 17.53
C HIS A 167 2.01 -11.37 18.39
N GLU A 168 2.69 -10.78 19.39
CA GLU A 168 2.09 -9.88 20.39
C GLU A 168 1.45 -8.63 19.78
N GLN A 169 1.96 -8.15 18.63
CA GLN A 169 1.45 -6.97 17.93
C GLN A 169 0.34 -7.30 16.93
N MET A 170 -0.06 -8.57 16.83
CA MET A 170 -1.12 -8.98 15.92
C MET A 170 -2.50 -8.56 16.45
N ARG A 171 -3.06 -7.51 15.88
CA ARG A 171 -4.37 -6.94 16.22
C ARG A 171 -5.43 -7.12 15.11
N HIS A 172 -5.02 -7.48 13.91
CA HIS A 172 -5.90 -7.57 12.73
C HIS A 172 -6.53 -8.97 12.55
N THR A 173 -6.99 -9.61 13.63
CA THR A 173 -7.51 -10.99 13.62
C THR A 173 -8.70 -11.16 12.67
N LYS A 174 -9.64 -10.21 12.64
CA LYS A 174 -10.80 -10.25 11.73
C LYS A 174 -10.40 -10.10 10.25
N PHE A 175 -9.28 -9.45 9.96
CA PHE A 175 -8.74 -9.39 8.60
C PHE A 175 -8.17 -10.76 8.20
N MET A 176 -7.49 -11.45 9.11
CA MET A 176 -6.96 -12.80 8.89
C MET A 176 -8.05 -13.80 8.50
N ASP A 177 -9.25 -13.68 9.07
CA ASP A 177 -10.39 -14.55 8.75
C ASP A 177 -10.88 -14.43 7.31
N ARG A 178 -10.56 -13.31 6.63
CA ARG A 178 -10.91 -13.07 5.22
C ARG A 178 -9.90 -13.67 4.24
N ILE A 179 -8.71 -14.05 4.73
CA ILE A 179 -7.66 -14.64 3.90
C ILE A 179 -7.86 -16.16 3.84
N PRO A 180 -7.94 -16.78 2.64
CA PRO A 180 -8.15 -18.21 2.50
C PRO A 180 -7.12 -19.02 3.31
N SER A 181 -7.59 -20.02 4.06
CA SER A 181 -6.72 -20.88 4.88
C SER A 181 -5.79 -21.76 4.04
N SER A 182 -6.08 -21.91 2.75
CA SER A 182 -5.22 -22.65 1.81
C SER A 182 -3.90 -21.95 1.47
N ILE A 183 -3.75 -20.66 1.86
CA ILE A 183 -2.48 -19.94 1.66
C ILE A 183 -1.56 -20.25 2.85
N PRO A 184 -0.43 -20.95 2.62
CA PRO A 184 0.41 -21.49 3.70
C PRO A 184 1.28 -20.43 4.37
N SER A 185 1.69 -19.39 3.62
CA SER A 185 2.44 -18.26 4.15
C SER A 185 1.91 -16.95 3.60
N LEU A 186 2.04 -15.89 4.38
CA LEU A 186 1.57 -14.56 4.05
C LEU A 186 2.73 -13.57 4.15
N ARG A 187 2.75 -12.62 3.22
CA ARG A 187 3.58 -11.43 3.37
C ARG A 187 3.02 -10.58 4.49
N VAL A 188 3.87 -10.21 5.43
CA VAL A 188 3.53 -9.41 6.61
C VAL A 188 4.43 -8.19 6.63
N VAL A 189 3.86 -7.06 6.96
CA VAL A 189 4.58 -5.82 7.24
C VAL A 189 4.52 -5.56 8.73
N GLU A 190 5.68 -5.34 9.31
CA GLU A 190 5.88 -5.01 10.71
C GLU A 190 6.46 -3.60 10.81
N VAL A 191 5.82 -2.72 11.56
CA VAL A 191 6.41 -1.49 12.08
C VAL A 191 6.87 -1.85 13.48
N ASP A 192 8.17 -1.98 13.69
CA ASP A 192 8.77 -2.58 14.88
C ASP A 192 8.23 -1.95 16.16
N GLY A 193 7.71 -2.79 17.07
CA GLY A 193 7.09 -2.35 18.30
C GLY A 193 5.73 -1.64 18.16
N VAL A 194 5.19 -1.45 16.94
CA VAL A 194 3.98 -0.65 16.69
C VAL A 194 2.86 -1.45 16.03
N ASP A 195 3.11 -2.09 14.89
CA ASP A 195 2.07 -2.79 14.11
C ASP A 195 2.61 -4.02 13.42
N LEU A 196 1.77 -5.05 13.30
CA LEU A 196 2.02 -6.23 12.48
C LEU A 196 0.75 -6.55 11.69
N CYS A 197 0.82 -6.43 10.37
CA CYS A 197 -0.33 -6.65 9.49
C CYS A 197 0.03 -7.48 8.26
N PRO A 198 -0.76 -8.51 7.91
CA PRO A 198 -0.70 -9.12 6.58
C PRO A 198 -0.98 -8.07 5.50
N CYS A 199 0.01 -7.74 4.72
CA CYS A 199 -0.09 -6.68 3.74
C CYS A 199 0.74 -6.97 2.49
N ALA A 200 0.11 -6.82 1.31
CA ALA A 200 0.78 -6.95 0.02
C ALA A 200 1.23 -5.60 -0.56
N GLY A 201 0.96 -4.49 0.12
CA GLY A 201 1.29 -3.13 -0.34
C GLY A 201 2.77 -2.81 -0.32
N THR A 202 3.11 -1.62 -0.81
CA THR A 202 4.47 -1.11 -0.76
C THR A 202 4.67 -0.22 0.47
N HIS A 203 5.83 -0.33 1.09
CA HIS A 203 6.16 0.38 2.32
C HIS A 203 7.58 0.93 2.26
N VAL A 204 7.86 1.98 3.01
CA VAL A 204 9.22 2.44 3.29
C VAL A 204 9.93 1.46 4.21
N SER A 205 11.24 1.56 4.35
CA SER A 205 12.03 0.69 5.22
C SER A 205 12.21 1.23 6.63
N ASN A 206 11.92 2.51 6.84
CA ASN A 206 12.05 3.16 8.13
C ASN A 206 11.07 4.34 8.26
N THR A 207 10.60 4.63 9.46
CA THR A 207 9.64 5.72 9.70
C THR A 207 10.23 7.12 9.44
N LEU A 208 11.54 7.30 9.49
CA LEU A 208 12.20 8.57 9.12
C LEU A 208 12.08 8.91 7.63
N ASP A 209 11.71 7.94 6.78
CA ASP A 209 11.38 8.21 5.39
C ASP A 209 10.02 8.89 5.23
N LEU A 210 9.20 8.92 6.29
CA LEU A 210 7.91 9.60 6.32
C LEU A 210 8.10 11.10 6.62
N GLU A 211 7.03 11.84 6.40
CA GLU A 211 6.85 13.21 6.87
C GLU A 211 5.78 13.19 7.96
N SER A 212 5.76 14.21 8.83
CA SER A 212 4.66 14.36 9.78
C SER A 212 3.32 14.41 9.05
N ILE A 213 2.30 13.81 9.63
CA ILE A 213 0.94 13.87 9.11
C ILE A 213 0.15 14.98 9.79
N SER A 214 -0.86 15.48 9.07
CA SER A 214 -1.92 16.30 9.65
C SER A 214 -3.29 15.73 9.28
N ILE A 215 -4.20 15.64 10.26
CA ILE A 215 -5.57 15.18 10.07
C ILE A 215 -6.41 16.35 9.55
N THR A 216 -6.70 16.33 8.27
CA THR A 216 -7.35 17.45 7.57
C THR A 216 -8.87 17.37 7.58
N ASN A 217 -9.45 16.20 7.80
CA ASN A 217 -10.91 16.03 7.83
C ASN A 217 -11.34 14.81 8.65
N VAL A 218 -12.43 15.00 9.41
CA VAL A 218 -13.11 13.94 10.15
C VAL A 218 -14.59 13.97 9.83
N LYS A 219 -15.12 12.87 9.30
CA LYS A 219 -16.52 12.78 8.87
C LYS A 219 -17.20 11.56 9.47
N SER A 220 -18.32 11.78 10.17
CA SER A 220 -19.17 10.68 10.64
C SER A 220 -19.78 9.91 9.47
N LYS A 221 -19.68 8.58 9.53
CA LYS A 221 -20.23 7.63 8.54
C LYS A 221 -21.34 6.76 9.09
N GLY A 222 -21.92 7.14 10.22
CA GLY A 222 -22.95 6.36 10.92
C GLY A 222 -22.39 5.09 11.59
N ALA A 223 -23.26 4.36 12.31
CA ALA A 223 -22.96 3.05 12.89
C ALA A 223 -21.58 2.94 13.58
N GLY A 224 -21.21 3.92 14.40
CA GLY A 224 -19.92 3.89 15.12
C GLY A 224 -18.69 4.30 14.30
N LYS A 225 -18.84 4.68 13.02
CA LYS A 225 -17.69 4.93 12.13
C LYS A 225 -17.34 6.40 12.01
N TYR A 226 -16.04 6.70 12.04
CA TYR A 226 -15.46 7.92 11.51
C TYR A 226 -14.62 7.62 10.27
N ARG A 227 -14.75 8.49 9.25
CA ARG A 227 -13.81 8.61 8.15
C ARG A 227 -12.86 9.72 8.46
N ILE A 228 -11.58 9.39 8.55
CA ILE A 228 -10.49 10.31 8.77
C ILE A 228 -9.73 10.48 7.47
N THR A 229 -9.38 11.71 7.15
CA THR A 229 -8.48 12.02 6.04
C THR A 229 -7.27 12.72 6.61
N TYR A 230 -6.06 12.27 6.23
CA TYR A 230 -4.82 12.92 6.59
C TYR A 230 -3.93 13.12 5.36
N GLN A 231 -3.03 14.08 5.47
CA GLN A 231 -2.01 14.42 4.48
C GLN A 231 -0.66 14.54 5.18
N PHE A 232 0.42 14.51 4.42
CA PHE A 232 1.70 14.98 4.94
C PHE A 232 1.70 16.50 5.03
N GLU A 233 2.43 17.05 6.00
CA GLU A 233 2.44 18.51 6.23
C GLU A 233 2.93 19.29 5.01
N SER A 234 3.86 18.75 4.23
CA SER A 234 4.33 19.35 2.97
C SER A 234 3.25 19.53 1.90
N GLU A 235 2.08 18.90 2.05
CA GLU A 235 0.95 19.03 1.12
C GLU A 235 -0.05 20.13 1.55
N LEU A 236 0.17 20.78 2.69
CA LEU A 236 -0.73 21.81 3.24
C LEU A 236 -0.39 23.22 2.74
N GLU A 237 0.75 23.37 2.04
CA GLU A 237 1.17 24.62 1.40
C GLU A 237 0.57 24.75 0.00
#